data_f8ab20e0f5e3681ea592048be4edd4fc
#
_entry.id   f8ab20e0f5e3681ea592048be4edd4fc
#
_cell.length_a   1.000
_cell.length_b   1.000
_cell.length_c   1.000
_cell.angle_alpha   90.00
_cell.angle_beta   90.00
_cell.angle_gamma   90.00
#
_symmetry.space_group_name_H-M   'P 1'
#
loop_
_entity.id
_entity.type
_entity.pdbx_description
1 polymer ?
#
loop_
_entity_poly.entity_id
_entity_poly.type
_entity_poly.pdbx_seq_one_letter_code
_entity_poly.pdbx_strand_id
1 'polypeptide(L)'
;MDVGITDANNMGAAMAPAAYHTIRAHLEDFHASPEDFDLIVTGDLGSMGHEMVLELARIEGLYLGGKLEDCGKLIFDATTQDVHAGGSGCGCSAVTLCGYLLNRLKSGKYKRILFCGTGALLSPTSTQQGLPIPGVCHAVSITGGQ
;
A
#
# COMPACT_ATOMS: atom_id res chain seq x y z
N MET A 1 -12.32 2.44 6.58
CA MET A 1 -11.86 3.16 7.79
C MET A 1 -11.97 4.65 7.52
N ASP A 2 -12.52 5.41 8.43
CA ASP A 2 -12.59 6.87 8.37
C ASP A 2 -11.80 7.45 9.53
N VAL A 3 -10.83 8.29 9.22
CA VAL A 3 -9.94 8.95 10.20
C VAL A 3 -10.05 10.48 10.14
N GLY A 4 -11.12 10.99 9.51
CA GLY A 4 -11.42 12.41 9.44
C GLY A 4 -10.60 13.21 8.43
N ILE A 5 -9.90 12.57 7.51
CA ILE A 5 -9.16 13.28 6.44
C ILE A 5 -10.15 13.79 5.40
N THR A 6 -10.11 15.10 5.14
CA THR A 6 -10.98 15.79 4.17
C THR A 6 -10.22 16.35 2.96
N ASP A 7 -8.88 16.38 3.01
CA ASP A 7 -8.04 16.88 1.94
C ASP A 7 -7.92 15.86 0.80
N ALA A 8 -8.60 16.14 -0.31
CA ALA A 8 -8.57 15.30 -1.51
C ALA A 8 -7.19 15.25 -2.19
N ASN A 9 -6.28 16.18 -1.89
CA ASN A 9 -4.91 16.15 -2.42
C ASN A 9 -3.98 15.25 -1.59
N ASN A 10 -4.42 14.78 -0.41
CA ASN A 10 -3.63 13.92 0.46
C ASN A 10 -4.29 12.55 0.64
N MET A 11 -4.47 11.83 -0.47
CA MET A 11 -5.07 10.50 -0.51
C MET A 11 -4.24 9.46 0.26
N GLY A 12 -2.92 9.62 0.28
CA GLY A 12 -2.03 8.76 1.07
C GLY A 12 -2.38 8.79 2.56
N ALA A 13 -2.66 9.98 3.11
CA ALA A 13 -3.09 10.12 4.51
C ALA A 13 -4.44 9.44 4.79
N ALA A 14 -5.37 9.48 3.84
CA ALA A 14 -6.66 8.82 3.99
C ALA A 14 -6.54 7.28 3.96
N MET A 15 -5.63 6.74 3.14
CA MET A 15 -5.49 5.29 2.92
C MET A 15 -4.48 4.61 3.86
N ALA A 16 -3.44 5.31 4.30
CA ALA A 16 -2.36 4.73 5.11
C ALA A 16 -2.84 4.03 6.40
N PRO A 17 -3.77 4.59 7.19
CA PRO A 17 -4.30 3.91 8.37
C PRO A 17 -5.02 2.61 8.04
N ALA A 18 -5.78 2.58 6.93
CA ALA A 18 -6.46 1.36 6.48
C ALA A 18 -5.44 0.30 6.02
N ALA A 19 -4.40 0.71 5.31
CA ALA A 19 -3.32 -0.18 4.88
C ALA A 19 -2.59 -0.79 6.08
N TYR A 20 -2.17 0.04 7.02
CA TYR A 20 -1.52 -0.41 8.25
C TYR A 20 -2.39 -1.41 9.04
N HIS A 21 -3.65 -1.05 9.29
CA HIS A 21 -4.57 -1.93 10.01
C HIS A 21 -4.76 -3.28 9.32
N THR A 22 -4.87 -3.29 7.99
CA THR A 22 -5.02 -4.52 7.22
C THR A 22 -3.76 -5.38 7.25
N ILE A 23 -2.57 -4.78 7.13
CA ILE A 23 -1.29 -5.50 7.27
C ILE A 23 -1.20 -6.14 8.65
N ARG A 24 -1.44 -5.36 9.70
CA ARG A 24 -1.41 -5.85 11.09
C ARG A 24 -2.39 -6.99 11.32
N ALA A 25 -3.66 -6.79 10.93
CA ALA A 25 -4.69 -7.84 11.08
C ALA A 25 -4.31 -9.12 10.33
N HIS A 26 -3.75 -9.00 9.11
CA HIS A 26 -3.29 -10.17 8.37
C HIS A 26 -2.17 -10.93 9.11
N LEU A 27 -1.20 -10.21 9.65
CA LEU A 27 -0.10 -10.84 10.41
C LEU A 27 -0.62 -11.53 11.68
N GLU A 28 -1.53 -10.89 12.41
CA GLU A 28 -2.16 -11.45 13.63
C GLU A 28 -3.02 -12.67 13.31
N ASP A 29 -3.95 -12.58 12.35
CA ASP A 29 -4.91 -13.63 12.01
C ASP A 29 -4.23 -14.90 11.48
N PHE A 30 -3.14 -14.75 10.74
CA PHE A 30 -2.39 -15.87 10.17
C PHE A 30 -1.17 -16.29 11.01
N HIS A 31 -0.99 -15.69 12.19
CA HIS A 31 0.18 -15.92 13.05
C HIS A 31 1.49 -15.79 12.30
N ALA A 32 1.56 -14.80 11.39
CA ALA A 32 2.69 -14.53 10.53
C ALA A 32 3.48 -13.32 11.06
N SER A 33 4.72 -13.24 10.62
CA SER A 33 5.61 -12.08 10.84
C SER A 33 5.97 -11.41 9.52
N PRO A 34 6.45 -10.16 9.53
CA PRO A 34 6.97 -9.53 8.30
C PRO A 34 8.08 -10.34 7.63
N GLU A 35 8.84 -11.13 8.39
CA GLU A 35 9.94 -11.98 7.90
C GLU A 35 9.44 -13.16 7.04
N ASP A 36 8.18 -13.54 7.16
CA ASP A 36 7.56 -14.59 6.33
C ASP A 36 7.30 -14.15 4.88
N PHE A 37 7.54 -12.87 4.59
CA PHE A 37 7.35 -12.27 3.27
C PHE A 37 8.67 -11.70 2.74
N ASP A 38 8.92 -11.89 1.44
CA ASP A 38 10.01 -11.17 0.75
C ASP A 38 9.66 -9.70 0.55
N LEU A 39 8.35 -9.40 0.41
CA LEU A 39 7.84 -8.07 0.21
C LEU A 39 6.41 -7.95 0.77
N ILE A 40 6.12 -6.84 1.44
CA ILE A 40 4.78 -6.36 1.76
C ILE A 40 4.58 -5.12 0.87
N VAL A 41 3.56 -5.11 0.02
CA VAL A 41 3.42 -4.05 -0.98
C VAL A 41 2.02 -3.46 -0.97
N THR A 42 1.95 -2.14 -0.84
CA THR A 42 0.70 -1.38 -0.89
C THR A 42 0.36 -0.92 -2.32
N GLY A 43 -0.89 -0.53 -2.55
CA GLY A 43 -1.42 -0.27 -3.89
C GLY A 43 -0.93 1.03 -4.52
N ASP A 44 -1.25 2.16 -3.91
CA ASP A 44 -0.97 3.49 -4.47
C ASP A 44 -0.96 4.59 -3.39
N LEU A 45 -0.31 4.31 -2.27
CA LEU A 45 -0.15 5.28 -1.18
C LEU A 45 0.80 6.43 -1.57
N GLY A 46 1.72 6.16 -2.49
CA GLY A 46 2.83 7.04 -2.80
C GLY A 46 3.86 7.13 -1.67
N SER A 47 4.87 7.98 -1.84
CA SER A 47 5.96 8.14 -0.86
C SER A 47 5.44 8.59 0.51
N MET A 48 4.55 9.57 0.54
CA MET A 48 4.01 10.12 1.79
C MET A 48 3.19 9.08 2.56
N GLY A 49 2.25 8.40 1.90
CA GLY A 49 1.43 7.39 2.56
C GLY A 49 2.24 6.16 2.97
N HIS A 50 3.26 5.78 2.19
CA HIS A 50 4.22 4.73 2.55
C HIS A 50 4.97 5.07 3.85
N GLU A 51 5.49 6.30 3.99
CA GLU A 51 6.16 6.75 5.22
C GLU A 51 5.21 6.77 6.41
N MET A 52 3.95 7.16 6.20
CA MET A 52 2.93 7.12 7.25
C MET A 52 2.66 5.69 7.75
N VAL A 53 2.60 4.69 6.86
CA VAL A 53 2.46 3.28 7.27
C VAL A 53 3.65 2.82 8.09
N LEU A 54 4.88 3.18 7.68
CA LEU A 54 6.09 2.86 8.45
C LEU A 54 6.07 3.50 9.85
N GLU A 55 5.63 4.76 9.94
CA GLU A 55 5.56 5.45 11.23
C GLU A 55 4.47 4.88 12.14
N LEU A 56 3.29 4.56 11.62
CA LEU A 56 2.24 3.87 12.37
C LEU A 56 2.75 2.52 12.90
N ALA A 57 3.42 1.74 12.06
CA ALA A 57 4.01 0.47 12.43
C ALA A 57 5.06 0.64 13.54
N ARG A 58 5.93 1.66 13.42
CA ARG A 58 6.95 1.96 14.43
C ARG A 58 6.34 2.34 15.78
N ILE A 59 5.31 3.16 15.80
CA ILE A 59 4.61 3.59 17.04
C ILE A 59 4.03 2.37 17.77
N GLU A 60 3.49 1.41 17.03
CA GLU A 60 2.88 0.20 17.61
C GLU A 60 3.86 -0.98 17.76
N GLY A 61 5.15 -0.76 17.54
CA GLY A 61 6.19 -1.76 17.74
C GLY A 61 6.26 -2.84 16.67
N LEU A 62 5.62 -2.63 15.52
CA LEU A 62 5.71 -3.53 14.36
C LEU A 62 6.84 -3.04 13.43
N TYR A 63 7.88 -3.86 13.26
CA TYR A 63 9.00 -3.52 12.37
C TYR A 63 8.71 -4.01 10.95
N LEU A 64 8.45 -3.06 10.03
CA LEU A 64 8.24 -3.33 8.59
C LEU A 64 9.43 -2.92 7.72
N GLY A 65 10.51 -2.43 8.34
CA GLY A 65 11.65 -1.84 7.63
C GLY A 65 12.29 -2.79 6.60
N GLY A 66 12.49 -2.27 5.40
CA GLY A 66 13.08 -3.01 4.29
C GLY A 66 12.14 -4.03 3.61
N LYS A 67 10.96 -4.28 4.16
CA LYS A 67 9.95 -5.19 3.59
C LYS A 67 8.77 -4.47 2.96
N LEU A 68 8.47 -3.25 3.42
CA LEU A 68 7.35 -2.47 2.90
C LEU A 68 7.76 -1.71 1.64
N GLU A 69 6.95 -1.84 0.60
CA GLU A 69 7.02 -1.04 -0.63
C GLU A 69 5.62 -0.60 -1.06
N ASP A 70 5.58 0.26 -2.07
CA ASP A 70 4.32 0.79 -2.62
C ASP A 70 4.34 0.77 -4.15
N CYS A 71 3.25 0.29 -4.77
CA CYS A 71 3.15 0.22 -6.23
C CYS A 71 3.26 1.59 -6.89
N GLY A 72 2.73 2.64 -6.25
CA GLY A 72 2.86 4.01 -6.75
C GLY A 72 4.30 4.52 -6.77
N LYS A 73 5.15 4.03 -5.85
CA LYS A 73 6.59 4.30 -5.86
C LYS A 73 7.32 3.46 -6.90
N LEU A 74 6.93 2.18 -7.05
CA LEU A 74 7.60 1.21 -7.92
C LEU A 74 7.35 1.44 -9.41
N ILE A 75 6.24 2.08 -9.79
CA ILE A 75 5.84 2.25 -11.19
C ILE A 75 6.68 3.30 -11.93
N PHE A 76 7.33 4.22 -11.20
CA PHE A 76 8.14 5.29 -11.75
C PHE A 76 9.55 5.30 -11.15
N ASP A 77 10.49 5.88 -11.89
CA ASP A 77 11.82 6.21 -11.39
C ASP A 77 11.85 7.67 -10.91
N ALA A 78 11.68 7.88 -9.62
CA ALA A 78 11.67 9.22 -9.02
C ALA A 78 13.01 9.96 -9.11
N THR A 79 14.10 9.27 -9.51
CA THR A 79 15.42 9.91 -9.71
C THR A 79 15.54 10.61 -11.05
N THR A 80 14.77 10.16 -12.04
CA THR A 80 14.84 10.64 -13.44
C THR A 80 13.52 11.23 -13.94
N GLN A 81 12.43 11.02 -13.21
CA GLN A 81 11.08 11.45 -13.58
C GLN A 81 10.50 12.39 -12.51
N ASP A 82 9.88 13.48 -12.92
CA ASP A 82 9.12 14.36 -12.02
C ASP A 82 7.74 13.79 -11.77
N VAL A 83 7.62 12.99 -10.71
CA VAL A 83 6.42 12.23 -10.36
C VAL A 83 5.87 12.54 -8.95
N HIS A 84 6.40 13.58 -8.31
CA HIS A 84 6.02 13.99 -6.96
C HIS A 84 6.02 12.81 -5.96
N ALA A 85 4.85 12.44 -5.45
CA ALA A 85 4.70 11.33 -4.49
C ALA A 85 4.64 9.94 -5.14
N GLY A 86 4.61 9.86 -6.48
CA GLY A 86 4.52 8.61 -7.23
C GLY A 86 3.21 8.45 -8.00
N GLY A 87 2.99 7.24 -8.52
CA GLY A 87 1.78 6.90 -9.26
C GLY A 87 0.57 6.69 -8.37
N SER A 88 -0.61 6.94 -8.92
CA SER A 88 -1.89 6.71 -8.26
C SER A 88 -2.96 6.33 -9.28
N GLY A 89 -4.11 5.93 -8.79
CA GLY A 89 -5.27 5.59 -9.60
C GLY A 89 -5.55 4.10 -9.72
N CYS A 90 -6.72 3.78 -10.23
CA CYS A 90 -7.30 2.42 -10.22
C CYS A 90 -6.46 1.36 -10.95
N GLY A 91 -5.61 1.75 -11.87
CA GLY A 91 -4.73 0.83 -12.61
C GLY A 91 -3.34 0.66 -12.00
N CYS A 92 -2.90 1.53 -11.10
CA CYS A 92 -1.53 1.59 -10.62
C CYS A 92 -1.07 0.26 -9.99
N SER A 93 -1.80 -0.24 -9.02
CA SER A 93 -1.48 -1.49 -8.33
C SER A 93 -1.58 -2.71 -9.25
N ALA A 94 -2.58 -2.74 -10.15
CA ALA A 94 -2.77 -3.84 -11.08
C ALA A 94 -1.63 -3.94 -12.11
N VAL A 95 -1.19 -2.80 -12.66
CA VAL A 95 -0.07 -2.75 -13.61
C VAL A 95 1.23 -3.20 -12.94
N THR A 96 1.51 -2.71 -11.72
CA THR A 96 2.70 -3.10 -10.98
C THR A 96 2.66 -4.57 -10.57
N LEU A 97 1.50 -5.06 -10.11
CA LEU A 97 1.35 -6.47 -9.76
C LEU A 97 1.61 -7.36 -10.99
N CYS A 98 0.89 -7.12 -12.10
CA CYS A 98 0.96 -7.98 -13.28
C CYS A 98 2.28 -7.85 -14.05
N GLY A 99 2.79 -6.62 -14.20
CA GLY A 99 3.98 -6.34 -15.00
C GLY A 99 5.30 -6.61 -14.28
N TYR A 100 5.33 -6.43 -12.96
CA TYR A 100 6.55 -6.51 -12.17
C TYR A 100 6.54 -7.62 -11.11
N LEU A 101 5.60 -7.58 -10.17
CA LEU A 101 5.64 -8.45 -9.00
C LEU A 101 5.41 -9.93 -9.34
N LEU A 102 4.43 -10.24 -10.20
CA LEU A 102 4.16 -11.61 -10.61
C LEU A 102 5.33 -12.21 -11.43
N ASN A 103 6.04 -11.40 -12.21
CA ASN A 103 7.23 -11.86 -12.91
C ASN A 103 8.37 -12.19 -11.94
N ARG A 104 8.49 -11.46 -10.84
CA ARG A 104 9.48 -11.75 -9.79
C ARG A 104 9.14 -13.01 -9.00
N LEU A 105 7.86 -13.25 -8.74
CA LEU A 105 7.39 -14.51 -8.16
C LEU A 105 7.64 -15.69 -9.11
N LYS A 106 7.31 -15.55 -10.40
CA LYS A 106 7.55 -16.60 -11.42
C LYS A 106 9.03 -16.94 -11.60
N SER A 107 9.90 -15.95 -11.51
CA SER A 107 11.36 -16.16 -11.63
C SER A 107 12.01 -16.68 -10.34
N GLY A 108 11.26 -16.84 -9.27
CA GLY A 108 11.79 -17.26 -7.97
C GLY A 108 12.57 -16.17 -7.22
N LYS A 109 12.59 -14.92 -7.73
CA LYS A 109 13.23 -13.80 -7.03
C LYS A 109 12.49 -13.45 -5.75
N TYR A 110 11.15 -13.52 -5.76
CA TYR A 110 10.30 -13.52 -4.59
C TYR A 110 9.64 -14.88 -4.45
N LYS A 111 9.57 -15.40 -3.23
CA LYS A 111 8.86 -16.64 -2.89
C LYS A 111 7.46 -16.36 -2.40
N ARG A 112 7.31 -15.29 -1.59
CA ARG A 112 6.03 -14.91 -0.99
C ARG A 112 5.94 -13.42 -0.81
N ILE A 113 4.84 -12.82 -1.26
CA ILE A 113 4.54 -11.40 -1.05
C ILE A 113 3.18 -11.25 -0.38
N LEU A 114 3.02 -10.18 0.42
CA LEU A 114 1.73 -9.70 0.89
C LEU A 114 1.34 -8.50 0.04
N PHE A 115 0.35 -8.67 -0.82
CA PHE A 115 -0.16 -7.60 -1.69
C PHE A 115 -1.39 -6.96 -1.04
N CYS A 116 -1.33 -5.66 -0.81
CA CYS A 116 -2.31 -4.85 -0.09
C CYS A 116 -2.92 -3.81 -1.04
N GLY A 117 -4.02 -4.15 -1.70
CA GLY A 117 -4.74 -3.22 -2.56
C GLY A 117 -5.39 -2.10 -1.74
N THR A 118 -4.99 -0.87 -1.98
CA THR A 118 -5.48 0.33 -1.30
C THR A 118 -6.51 1.07 -2.13
N GLY A 119 -7.40 1.80 -1.47
CA GLY A 119 -8.39 2.64 -2.12
C GLY A 119 -8.96 3.69 -1.17
N ALA A 120 -9.51 4.74 -1.75
CA ALA A 120 -10.22 5.77 -1.00
C ALA A 120 -11.54 6.09 -1.67
N LEU A 121 -12.58 6.26 -0.87
CA LEU A 121 -13.90 6.63 -1.36
C LEU A 121 -13.96 8.14 -1.53
N LEU A 122 -13.68 8.59 -2.74
CA LEU A 122 -13.70 10.00 -3.11
C LEU A 122 -14.82 10.23 -4.14
N SER A 123 -15.74 11.15 -3.82
CA SER A 123 -16.74 11.64 -4.76
C SER A 123 -16.76 13.16 -4.79
N PRO A 124 -17.08 13.78 -5.95
CA PRO A 124 -17.21 15.24 -6.02
C PRO A 124 -18.22 15.78 -5.00
N THR A 125 -19.33 15.09 -4.80
CA THR A 125 -20.38 15.49 -3.86
C THR A 125 -19.86 15.49 -2.41
N SER A 126 -19.20 14.40 -1.97
CA SER A 126 -18.65 14.30 -0.62
C SER A 126 -17.61 15.38 -0.36
N THR A 127 -16.72 15.61 -1.34
CA THR A 127 -15.67 16.63 -1.24
C THR A 127 -16.25 18.04 -1.13
N GLN A 128 -17.26 18.37 -1.94
CA GLN A 128 -17.92 19.67 -1.89
C GLN A 128 -18.67 19.90 -0.57
N GLN A 129 -19.13 18.84 0.08
CA GLN A 129 -19.78 18.89 1.38
C GLN A 129 -18.79 18.87 2.56
N GLY A 130 -17.48 18.81 2.29
CA GLY A 130 -16.45 18.74 3.33
C GLY A 130 -16.49 17.43 4.14
N LEU A 131 -17.04 16.36 3.57
CA LEU A 131 -17.09 15.06 4.23
C LEU A 131 -15.73 14.38 4.20
N PRO A 132 -15.40 13.56 5.20
CA PRO A 132 -14.15 12.83 5.23
C PRO A 132 -14.07 11.79 4.12
N ILE A 133 -12.85 11.40 3.79
CA ILE A 133 -12.50 10.43 2.74
C ILE A 133 -12.17 9.08 3.39
N PRO A 134 -13.10 8.12 3.44
CA PRO A 134 -12.81 6.81 4.00
C PRO A 134 -11.78 6.04 3.16
N GLY A 135 -10.74 5.53 3.81
CA GLY A 135 -9.77 4.62 3.23
C GLY A 135 -10.19 3.16 3.38
N VAL A 136 -9.81 2.33 2.42
CA VAL A 136 -9.99 0.87 2.43
C VAL A 136 -8.71 0.19 1.99
N CYS A 137 -8.46 -1.00 2.55
CA CYS A 137 -7.37 -1.87 2.11
C CYS A 137 -7.80 -3.33 2.21
N HIS A 138 -7.42 -4.13 1.22
CA HIS A 138 -7.59 -5.58 1.22
C HIS A 138 -6.26 -6.25 0.93
N ALA A 139 -5.94 -7.32 1.66
CA ALA A 139 -4.67 -8.02 1.52
C ALA A 139 -4.85 -9.44 0.98
N VAL A 140 -3.91 -9.86 0.14
CA VAL A 140 -3.76 -11.24 -0.30
C VAL A 140 -2.30 -11.66 -0.20
N SER A 141 -2.06 -12.85 0.35
CA SER A 141 -0.74 -13.48 0.31
C SER A 141 -0.60 -14.25 -1.00
N ILE A 142 0.46 -13.96 -1.76
CA ILE A 142 0.75 -14.60 -3.04
C ILE A 142 2.09 -15.32 -2.92
N THR A 143 2.07 -16.64 -3.18
CA THR A 143 3.27 -17.48 -3.18
C THR A 143 3.65 -17.84 -4.60
N GLY A 144 4.93 -17.71 -4.93
CA GLY A 144 5.47 -18.16 -6.21
C GLY A 144 5.36 -19.68 -6.34
N GLY A 145 5.13 -20.19 -7.56
CA GLY A 145 5.20 -21.62 -7.82
C GLY A 145 6.63 -22.14 -7.67
N GLN A 146 6.74 -23.38 -7.21
CA GLN A 146 7.99 -24.14 -7.21
C GLN A 146 8.36 -24.52 -8.63
#